data_10d15f317dc2228def8f33eb1e08b0d7
#
_entry.id   10d15f317dc2228def8f33eb1e08b0d7
#
_cell.length_a   1.000
_cell.length_b   1.000
_cell.length_c   1.000
_cell.angle_alpha   90.00
_cell.angle_beta   90.00
_cell.angle_gamma   90.00
#
_symmetry.space_group_name_H-M   'P 1'
#
loop_
_entity.id
_entity.type
_entity.pdbx_description
1 polymer ?
#
loop_
_entity_poly.entity_id
_entity_poly.type
_entity_poly.pdbx_seq_one_letter_code
_entity_poly.pdbx_strand_id
1 'polypeptide(L)'
;MNCIFCKIVNGDIESKIIETTPKSIAFLDAFPLANGHTLVIPKNHYSKIQDIPKDENIDLFSLVHDVISRVDALTGATLVAIHNGKEAGQEIPHVHVHLVPRNSSDSAGPIHSMFGECKISESEMAATYDKLLK
;
A
#
# COMPACT_ATOMS: atom_id res chain seq x y z
N MET A 1 10.35 -12.49 15.38
CA MET A 1 9.49 -12.53 14.20
C MET A 1 10.30 -12.29 12.94
N ASN A 2 10.13 -13.14 11.95
CA ASN A 2 10.96 -13.14 10.75
C ASN A 2 10.34 -12.29 9.62
N CYS A 3 10.06 -11.03 9.92
CA CYS A 3 9.45 -10.09 8.96
C CYS A 3 10.49 -9.06 8.53
N ILE A 4 10.71 -8.94 7.21
CA ILE A 4 11.68 -7.98 6.68
C ILE A 4 11.34 -6.53 7.04
N PHE A 5 10.05 -6.19 7.06
CA PHE A 5 9.63 -4.83 7.41
C PHE A 5 9.82 -4.53 8.90
N CYS A 6 9.57 -5.50 9.77
CA CYS A 6 9.89 -5.36 11.18
C CYS A 6 11.38 -5.13 11.40
N LYS A 7 12.22 -5.81 10.60
CA LYS A 7 13.68 -5.64 10.67
C LYS A 7 14.10 -4.24 10.20
N ILE A 8 13.44 -3.69 9.20
CA ILE A 8 13.69 -2.32 8.75
C ILE A 8 13.31 -1.32 9.86
N VAL A 9 12.15 -1.51 10.46
CA VAL A 9 11.67 -0.65 11.56
C VAL A 9 12.65 -0.66 12.73
N ASN A 10 13.20 -1.84 13.05
CA ASN A 10 14.13 -2.00 14.18
C ASN A 10 15.57 -1.59 13.85
N GLY A 11 15.87 -1.28 12.59
CA GLY A 11 17.22 -0.92 12.17
C GLY A 11 18.14 -2.11 11.92
N ASP A 12 17.61 -3.34 11.93
CA ASP A 12 18.37 -4.55 11.66
C ASP A 12 18.74 -4.69 10.18
N ILE A 13 17.95 -4.08 9.30
CA ILE A 13 18.20 -4.01 7.87
C ILE A 13 18.23 -2.54 7.48
N GLU A 14 19.27 -2.14 6.77
CA GLU A 14 19.40 -0.78 6.27
C GLU A 14 18.38 -0.51 5.16
N SER A 15 17.81 0.69 5.15
CA SER A 15 16.84 1.11 4.16
C SER A 15 16.95 2.63 3.95
N LYS A 16 16.50 3.10 2.79
CA LYS A 16 16.49 4.53 2.50
C LYS A 16 15.20 5.15 3.03
N ILE A 17 15.27 5.59 4.27
CA ILE A 17 14.11 6.14 4.99
C ILE A 17 13.85 7.57 4.53
N ILE A 18 12.62 7.85 4.14
CA ILE A 18 12.18 9.18 3.68
C ILE A 18 11.63 9.99 4.84
N GLU A 19 10.79 9.37 5.66
CA GLU A 19 10.08 10.04 6.74
C GLU A 19 9.67 9.02 7.79
N THR A 20 9.62 9.44 9.05
CA THR A 20 9.13 8.59 10.12
C THR A 20 8.22 9.40 11.05
N THR A 21 7.21 8.74 11.58
CA THR A 21 6.28 9.28 12.57
C THR A 21 6.34 8.39 13.82
N PRO A 22 5.62 8.70 14.88
CA PRO A 22 5.61 7.79 16.05
C PRO A 22 5.14 6.37 15.73
N LYS A 23 4.24 6.19 14.77
CA LYS A 23 3.62 4.89 14.50
C LYS A 23 3.85 4.35 13.09
N SER A 24 4.50 5.11 12.20
CA SER A 24 4.66 4.74 10.79
C SER A 24 6.03 5.14 10.25
N ILE A 25 6.40 4.55 9.11
CA ILE A 25 7.67 4.84 8.45
C ILE A 25 7.50 4.71 6.93
N ALA A 26 8.14 5.61 6.20
CA ALA A 26 8.17 5.61 4.74
C ALA A 26 9.60 5.42 4.26
N PHE A 27 9.81 4.54 3.29
CA PHE A 27 11.14 4.24 2.75
C PHE A 27 11.04 3.77 1.30
N LEU A 28 12.14 3.87 0.57
CA LEU A 28 12.19 3.39 -0.82
C LEU A 28 12.16 1.86 -0.86
N ASP A 29 11.37 1.32 -1.79
CA ASP A 29 11.33 -0.12 -2.03
C ASP A 29 12.68 -0.56 -2.63
N ALA A 30 13.29 -1.61 -2.04
CA ALA A 30 14.56 -2.15 -2.51
C ALA A 30 14.43 -2.86 -3.87
N PHE A 31 13.22 -3.29 -4.24
CA PHE A 31 12.91 -3.94 -5.50
C PHE A 31 11.85 -3.13 -6.26
N PRO A 32 12.18 -1.91 -6.69
CA PRO A 32 11.18 -0.94 -7.14
C PRO A 32 10.56 -1.32 -8.48
N LEU A 33 9.28 -0.98 -8.62
CA LEU A 33 8.56 -1.07 -9.89
C LEU A 33 8.83 0.15 -10.77
N ALA A 34 9.29 1.23 -10.16
CA ALA A 34 9.67 2.47 -10.84
C ALA A 34 10.65 3.23 -9.95
N ASN A 35 11.42 4.12 -10.54
CA ASN A 35 12.32 4.97 -9.76
C ASN A 35 11.51 5.88 -8.84
N GLY A 36 11.70 5.72 -7.54
CA GLY A 36 10.94 6.45 -6.54
C GLY A 36 9.80 5.65 -5.92
N HIS A 37 9.65 4.36 -6.27
CA HIS A 37 8.66 3.48 -5.64
C HIS A 37 8.89 3.49 -4.13
N THR A 38 7.92 4.01 -3.40
CA THR A 38 7.98 4.20 -1.97
C THR A 38 6.99 3.27 -1.27
N LEU A 39 7.37 2.79 -0.10
CA LEU A 39 6.49 2.03 0.78
C LEU A 39 6.24 2.84 2.04
N VAL A 40 4.99 2.83 2.51
CA VAL A 40 4.61 3.40 3.80
C VAL A 40 4.01 2.29 4.62
N ILE A 41 4.57 2.04 5.80
CA ILE A 41 4.16 0.93 6.64
C ILE A 41 3.91 1.37 8.08
N PRO A 42 3.03 0.67 8.82
CA PRO A 42 2.98 0.85 10.27
C PRO A 42 4.24 0.24 10.90
N LYS A 43 4.70 0.81 11.98
CA LYS A 43 5.87 0.28 12.71
C LYS A 43 5.54 -1.05 13.39
N ASN A 44 4.33 -1.17 13.94
CA ASN A 44 3.87 -2.42 14.51
C ASN A 44 3.43 -3.38 13.40
N HIS A 45 3.56 -4.67 13.66
CA HIS A 45 3.26 -5.71 12.68
C HIS A 45 1.77 -6.01 12.63
N TYR A 46 1.14 -5.73 11.50
CA TYR A 46 -0.26 -6.09 11.21
C TYR A 46 -0.33 -6.65 9.80
N SER A 47 -1.04 -7.77 9.63
CA SER A 47 -1.16 -8.41 8.31
C SER A 47 -2.14 -7.68 7.40
N LYS A 48 -3.23 -7.16 7.95
CA LYS A 48 -4.30 -6.51 7.18
C LYS A 48 -4.65 -5.15 7.77
N ILE A 49 -5.21 -4.28 6.91
CA ILE A 49 -5.59 -2.92 7.31
C ILE A 49 -6.57 -2.94 8.49
N GLN A 50 -7.57 -3.83 8.46
CA GLN A 50 -8.59 -3.90 9.50
C GLN A 50 -8.04 -4.34 10.85
N ASP A 51 -6.83 -4.93 10.89
CA ASP A 51 -6.18 -5.33 12.14
C ASP A 51 -5.49 -4.16 12.83
N ILE A 52 -5.26 -3.06 12.11
CA ILE A 52 -4.58 -1.89 12.65
C ILE A 52 -5.55 -1.10 13.53
N PRO A 53 -5.17 -0.77 14.79
CA PRO A 53 -6.00 0.14 15.59
C PRO A 53 -6.22 1.47 14.90
N LYS A 54 -7.38 2.08 15.11
CA LYS A 54 -7.76 3.30 14.39
C LYS A 54 -6.74 4.43 14.50
N ASP A 55 -6.18 4.66 15.68
CA ASP A 55 -5.20 5.72 15.91
C ASP A 55 -3.91 5.47 15.11
N GLU A 56 -3.45 4.23 15.04
CA GLU A 56 -2.28 3.88 14.25
C GLU A 56 -2.59 3.94 12.75
N ASN A 57 -3.81 3.60 12.36
CA ASN A 57 -4.24 3.68 10.96
C ASN A 57 -4.33 5.13 10.49
N ILE A 58 -4.80 6.02 11.36
CA ILE A 58 -4.82 7.46 11.09
C ILE A 58 -3.38 7.97 10.89
N ASP A 59 -2.45 7.54 11.74
CA ASP A 59 -1.04 7.90 11.62
C ASP A 59 -0.45 7.41 10.29
N LEU A 60 -0.76 6.17 9.91
CA LEU A 60 -0.29 5.57 8.65
C LEU A 60 -0.75 6.39 7.44
N PHE A 61 -2.03 6.65 7.33
CA PHE A 61 -2.58 7.37 6.17
C PHE A 61 -2.24 8.86 6.20
N SER A 62 -2.03 9.43 7.37
CA SER A 62 -1.49 10.78 7.49
C SER A 62 -0.08 10.86 6.90
N LEU A 63 0.76 9.86 7.17
CA LEU A 63 2.10 9.79 6.58
C LEU A 63 2.03 9.59 5.06
N VAL A 64 1.10 8.75 4.57
CA VAL A 64 0.86 8.61 3.14
C VAL A 64 0.55 9.97 2.52
N HIS A 65 -0.34 10.73 3.14
CA HIS A 65 -0.72 12.06 2.68
C HIS A 65 0.49 13.00 2.59
N ASP A 66 1.37 12.96 3.59
CA ASP A 66 2.53 13.85 3.65
C ASP A 66 3.63 13.47 2.64
N VAL A 67 3.80 12.18 2.37
CA VAL A 67 4.87 11.69 1.50
C VAL A 67 4.47 11.67 0.02
N ILE A 68 3.18 11.46 -0.27
CA ILE A 68 2.72 11.26 -1.65
C ILE A 68 3.06 12.46 -2.55
N SER A 69 3.01 13.67 -2.03
CA SER A 69 3.33 14.85 -2.84
C SER A 69 4.78 14.85 -3.33
N ARG A 70 5.70 14.30 -2.53
CA ARG A 70 7.12 14.16 -2.92
C ARG A 70 7.29 13.11 -4.01
N VAL A 71 6.59 11.99 -3.90
CA VAL A 71 6.63 10.92 -4.90
C VAL A 71 5.96 11.40 -6.20
N ASP A 72 4.81 12.03 -6.08
CA ASP A 72 4.05 12.53 -7.23
C ASP A 72 4.83 13.56 -8.03
N ALA A 73 5.63 14.39 -7.35
CA ALA A 73 6.45 15.41 -8.01
C ALA A 73 7.49 14.81 -8.97
N LEU A 74 7.83 13.52 -8.84
CA LEU A 74 8.81 12.88 -9.71
C LEU A 74 8.30 12.71 -11.14
N THR A 75 7.01 12.42 -11.32
CA THR A 75 6.44 12.11 -12.63
C THR A 75 5.11 12.79 -12.91
N GLY A 76 4.46 13.33 -11.89
CA GLY A 76 3.14 13.96 -12.00
C GLY A 76 1.96 13.02 -11.80
N ALA A 77 2.21 11.73 -11.53
CA ALA A 77 1.15 10.76 -11.26
C ALA A 77 1.68 9.65 -10.37
N THR A 78 0.84 9.13 -9.48
CA THR A 78 1.22 8.09 -8.53
C THR A 78 0.12 7.04 -8.44
N LEU A 79 0.49 5.78 -8.59
CA LEU A 79 -0.41 4.67 -8.25
C LEU A 79 -0.28 4.41 -6.75
N VAL A 80 -1.40 4.48 -6.05
CA VAL A 80 -1.48 4.12 -4.63
C VAL A 80 -2.16 2.77 -4.54
N ALA A 81 -1.49 1.77 -3.98
CA ALA A 81 -2.03 0.41 -3.92
C ALA A 81 -1.66 -0.28 -2.62
N ILE A 82 -2.57 -1.10 -2.13
CA ILE A 82 -2.38 -1.94 -0.97
C ILE A 82 -2.92 -3.33 -1.32
N HIS A 83 -2.12 -4.37 -1.07
CA HIS A 83 -2.60 -5.75 -1.17
C HIS A 83 -3.06 -6.17 0.22
N ASN A 84 -4.36 -6.27 0.44
CA ASN A 84 -4.94 -6.59 1.73
C ASN A 84 -5.32 -8.07 1.79
N GLY A 85 -4.33 -8.91 2.05
CA GLY A 85 -4.48 -10.35 2.10
C GLY A 85 -3.76 -11.06 0.95
N LYS A 86 -3.43 -12.32 1.17
CA LYS A 86 -2.65 -13.14 0.24
C LYS A 86 -3.32 -13.23 -1.14
N GLU A 87 -4.63 -13.46 -1.18
CA GLU A 87 -5.37 -13.59 -2.44
C GLU A 87 -5.41 -12.29 -3.25
N ALA A 88 -5.16 -11.15 -2.60
CA ALA A 88 -5.06 -9.86 -3.27
C ALA A 88 -3.65 -9.58 -3.80
N GLY A 89 -2.68 -10.48 -3.54
CA GLY A 89 -1.31 -10.34 -4.00
C GLY A 89 -0.29 -9.97 -2.92
N GLN A 90 -0.71 -9.99 -1.66
CA GLN A 90 0.18 -9.64 -0.55
C GLN A 90 1.23 -10.72 -0.35
N GLU A 91 2.50 -10.40 -0.61
CA GLU A 91 3.61 -11.33 -0.42
C GLU A 91 4.18 -11.25 0.99
N ILE A 92 4.32 -10.05 1.53
CA ILE A 92 4.82 -9.82 2.88
C ILE A 92 3.63 -9.52 3.79
N PRO A 93 3.35 -10.35 4.82
CA PRO A 93 2.17 -10.18 5.67
C PRO A 93 2.37 -9.10 6.75
N HIS A 94 2.71 -7.92 6.31
CA HIS A 94 2.86 -6.70 7.08
C HIS A 94 2.33 -5.59 6.19
N VAL A 95 1.28 -4.91 6.60
CA VAL A 95 0.61 -3.90 5.77
C VAL A 95 1.63 -2.92 5.19
N HIS A 96 1.55 -2.71 3.88
CA HIS A 96 2.39 -1.72 3.22
C HIS A 96 1.63 -1.05 2.08
N VAL A 97 1.72 0.27 2.07
CA VAL A 97 1.10 1.10 1.04
C VAL A 97 2.16 1.38 -0.02
N HIS A 98 1.88 0.94 -1.25
CA HIS A 98 2.73 1.23 -2.40
C HIS A 98 2.41 2.61 -2.94
N LEU A 99 3.43 3.43 -3.12
CA LEU A 99 3.35 4.69 -3.85
C LEU A 99 4.28 4.54 -5.06
N VAL A 100 3.71 4.32 -6.24
CA VAL A 100 4.49 4.03 -7.45
C VAL A 100 4.36 5.18 -8.43
N PRO A 101 5.45 5.92 -8.69
CA PRO A 101 5.41 6.96 -9.72
C PRO A 101 5.05 6.37 -11.09
N ARG A 102 4.09 6.99 -11.77
CA ARG A 102 3.62 6.52 -13.08
C ARG A 102 3.87 7.59 -14.13
N ASN A 103 4.10 7.16 -15.36
CA ASN A 103 4.20 8.05 -16.51
C ASN A 103 3.67 7.33 -17.76
N SER A 104 3.47 8.09 -18.84
CA SER A 104 2.89 7.55 -20.08
C SER A 104 3.77 6.52 -20.79
N SER A 105 5.04 6.43 -20.41
CA SER A 105 6.02 5.55 -21.07
C SER A 105 6.38 4.31 -20.23
N ASP A 106 5.71 4.09 -19.10
CA ASP A 106 6.07 3.01 -18.18
C ASP A 106 5.52 1.63 -18.59
N SER A 107 4.76 1.56 -19.66
CA SER A 107 4.20 0.31 -20.23
C SER A 107 3.27 -0.45 -19.27
N ALA A 108 2.82 0.19 -18.20
CA ALA A 108 1.89 -0.43 -17.26
C ALA A 108 0.48 0.11 -17.48
N GLY A 109 -0.51 -0.66 -17.07
CA GLY A 109 -1.91 -0.29 -17.21
C GLY A 109 -2.57 0.14 -15.91
N PRO A 110 -3.86 0.49 -15.97
CA PRO A 110 -4.65 0.73 -14.76
C PRO A 110 -4.98 -0.60 -14.07
N ILE A 111 -5.53 -0.54 -12.86
CA ILE A 111 -5.90 -1.76 -12.12
C ILE A 111 -6.87 -2.64 -12.92
N HIS A 112 -7.69 -2.05 -13.77
CA HIS A 112 -8.64 -2.79 -14.60
C HIS A 112 -7.96 -3.81 -15.51
N SER A 113 -6.70 -3.58 -15.89
CA SER A 113 -5.94 -4.51 -16.74
C SER A 113 -5.48 -5.76 -16.00
N MET A 114 -5.57 -5.77 -14.67
CA MET A 114 -5.20 -6.94 -13.85
C MET A 114 -6.29 -8.01 -13.82
N PHE A 115 -7.52 -7.64 -14.18
CA PHE A 115 -8.69 -8.50 -14.04
C PHE A 115 -9.28 -8.82 -15.40
N GLY A 116 -9.86 -10.02 -15.52
CA GLY A 116 -10.67 -10.37 -16.65
C GLY A 116 -12.07 -9.73 -16.54
N GLU A 117 -12.92 -10.03 -17.51
CA GLU A 117 -14.29 -9.53 -17.49
C GLU A 117 -15.07 -10.11 -16.32
N CYS A 118 -15.79 -9.25 -15.61
CA CYS A 118 -16.63 -9.66 -14.49
C CYS A 118 -18.10 -9.40 -14.86
N LYS A 119 -18.89 -10.47 -14.82
CA LYS A 119 -20.34 -10.39 -15.10
C LYS A 119 -21.10 -10.66 -13.82
N ILE A 120 -21.81 -9.64 -13.33
CA ILE A 120 -22.62 -9.71 -12.11
C ILE A 120 -24.03 -9.27 -12.47
N SER A 121 -25.04 -10.06 -12.07
CA SER A 121 -26.44 -9.69 -12.25
C SER A 121 -26.83 -8.59 -11.28
N GLU A 122 -27.92 -7.88 -11.59
CA GLU A 122 -28.46 -6.86 -10.69
C GLU A 122 -28.89 -7.46 -9.34
N SER A 123 -29.44 -8.67 -9.35
CA SER A 123 -29.86 -9.34 -8.12
C SER A 123 -28.66 -9.72 -7.24
N GLU A 124 -27.57 -10.17 -7.84
CA GLU A 124 -26.33 -10.46 -7.11
C GLU A 124 -25.74 -9.18 -6.50
N MET A 125 -25.74 -8.10 -7.26
CA MET A 125 -25.24 -6.81 -6.78
C MET A 125 -26.08 -6.29 -5.61
N ALA A 126 -27.41 -6.40 -5.70
CA ALA A 126 -28.32 -5.99 -4.62
C ALA A 126 -28.08 -6.79 -3.35
N ALA A 127 -27.93 -8.11 -3.49
CA ALA A 127 -27.67 -8.99 -2.34
C ALA A 127 -26.34 -8.66 -1.66
N THR A 128 -25.30 -8.38 -2.45
CA THR A 128 -23.99 -7.99 -1.92
C THR A 128 -24.06 -6.62 -1.23
N TYR A 129 -24.77 -5.68 -1.85
CA TYR A 129 -24.97 -4.36 -1.27
C TYR A 129 -25.57 -4.46 0.13
N ASP A 130 -26.63 -5.30 0.29
CA ASP A 130 -27.27 -5.52 1.59
C ASP A 130 -26.29 -6.09 2.62
N LYS A 131 -25.42 -7.01 2.21
CA LYS A 131 -24.39 -7.57 3.10
C LYS A 131 -23.39 -6.50 3.56
N LEU A 132 -23.02 -5.59 2.67
CA LEU A 132 -22.02 -4.56 2.96
C LEU A 132 -22.56 -3.47 3.89
N LEU A 133 -23.87 -3.35 4.03
CA LEU A 133 -24.50 -2.39 4.92
C LEU A 133 -24.57 -2.85 6.39
N LYS A 134 -24.20 -4.07 6.67
CA LYS A 134 -24.30 -4.65 8.03
C LYS A 134 -22.97 -4.65 8.76
#